data_91240dd7a45bf555e0045ccc4e559cd3
#
_entry.id   91240dd7a45bf555e0045ccc4e559cd3
#
_cell.length_a   1.000
_cell.length_b   1.000
_cell.length_c   1.000
_cell.angle_alpha   90.00
_cell.angle_beta   90.00
_cell.angle_gamma   90.00
#
_symmetry.space_group_name_H-M   'P 1'
#
loop_
_entity.id
_entity.type
_entity.pdbx_description
1 polymer ?
#
loop_
_entity_poly.entity_id
_entity_poly.type
_entity_poly.pdbx_seq_one_letter_code
_entity_poly.pdbx_strand_id
1 'polypeptide(L)'
;MEVVEIQPWLFQIEPLQGESLSHFLGRFRRANDLTPTGLGKATGLGGAIARWEKFRFNPPPSRQQLEALAVVVGVDVDRLVQMLPPPGMGMKMEPIRLCAACYTESPCHKIEWQLKVTLGCDRHKLSLLSECPNCGARFKVPAVWLDGWCQRCFTTFADMAERQKEI
;
A
#
# COMPACT_ATOMS: atom_id res chain seq x y z
N MET A 1 -39.21 -6.66 3.98
CA MET A 1 -37.77 -6.88 4.14
C MET A 1 -37.03 -5.74 3.44
N GLU A 2 -36.50 -4.82 4.21
CA GLU A 2 -35.69 -3.75 3.61
C GLU A 2 -34.36 -4.33 3.16
N VAL A 3 -34.11 -4.26 1.87
CA VAL A 3 -32.76 -4.53 1.32
C VAL A 3 -31.94 -3.31 1.68
N VAL A 4 -31.07 -3.45 2.67
CA VAL A 4 -30.06 -2.41 2.94
C VAL A 4 -29.08 -2.45 1.77
N GLU A 5 -29.27 -1.54 0.83
CA GLU A 5 -28.34 -1.35 -0.26
C GLU A 5 -27.08 -0.71 0.31
N ILE A 6 -26.03 -1.51 0.50
CA ILE A 6 -24.75 -1.01 0.95
C ILE A 6 -24.14 -0.26 -0.24
N GLN A 7 -24.18 1.05 -0.19
CA GLN A 7 -23.58 1.86 -1.24
C GLN A 7 -22.09 2.07 -0.95
N PRO A 8 -21.24 2.05 -2.00
CA PRO A 8 -19.85 2.45 -1.86
C PRO A 8 -19.74 3.87 -1.32
N TRP A 9 -18.63 4.17 -0.66
CA TRP A 9 -18.35 5.52 -0.21
C TRP A 9 -18.33 6.51 -1.37
N LEU A 10 -18.66 7.78 -1.08
CA LEU A 10 -18.82 8.83 -2.08
C LEU A 10 -17.56 9.04 -2.94
N PHE A 11 -16.39 8.98 -2.33
CA PHE A 11 -15.11 9.16 -3.01
C PHE A 11 -14.47 7.81 -3.27
N GLN A 12 -14.65 7.30 -4.49
CA GLN A 12 -13.97 6.10 -4.96
C GLN A 12 -12.59 6.46 -5.51
N ILE A 13 -11.64 5.55 -5.32
CA ILE A 13 -10.27 5.73 -5.76
C ILE A 13 -9.91 4.55 -6.66
N GLU A 14 -9.34 4.85 -7.83
CA GLU A 14 -8.83 3.83 -8.71
C GLU A 14 -7.53 3.26 -8.18
N PRO A 15 -7.43 1.93 -8.02
CA PRO A 15 -6.16 1.29 -7.73
C PRO A 15 -5.14 1.55 -8.83
N LEU A 16 -3.89 1.78 -8.43
CA LEU A 16 -2.79 1.91 -9.37
C LEU A 16 -2.16 0.54 -9.63
N GLN A 17 -1.57 0.37 -10.81
CA GLN A 17 -0.97 -0.91 -11.17
C GLN A 17 0.15 -1.30 -10.20
N GLY A 18 0.07 -2.50 -9.63
CA GLY A 18 1.05 -3.02 -8.67
C GLY A 18 0.96 -2.41 -7.28
N GLU A 19 0.02 -1.51 -7.04
CA GLU A 19 -0.14 -0.84 -5.75
C GLU A 19 -0.36 -1.85 -4.62
N SER A 20 0.34 -1.65 -3.49
CA SER A 20 0.11 -2.45 -2.28
C SER A 20 -1.21 -2.09 -1.62
N LEU A 21 -1.81 -3.07 -0.93
CA LEU A 21 -3.05 -2.83 -0.18
C LEU A 21 -2.85 -1.73 0.89
N SER A 22 -1.71 -1.72 1.57
CA SER A 22 -1.37 -0.68 2.54
C SER A 22 -1.50 0.72 1.95
N HIS A 23 -0.88 0.95 0.81
CA HIS A 23 -0.89 2.25 0.15
C HIS A 23 -2.30 2.64 -0.33
N PHE A 24 -3.01 1.70 -0.94
CA PHE A 24 -4.38 1.91 -1.42
C PHE A 24 -5.32 2.26 -0.27
N LEU A 25 -5.27 1.52 0.84
CA LEU A 25 -6.11 1.80 2.02
C LEU A 25 -5.86 3.20 2.56
N GLY A 26 -4.60 3.63 2.63
CA GLY A 26 -4.25 4.98 3.07
C GLY A 26 -4.83 6.05 2.17
N ARG A 27 -4.74 5.88 0.85
CA ARG A 27 -5.34 6.82 -0.12
C ARG A 27 -6.85 6.89 0.00
N PHE A 28 -7.51 5.72 0.10
CA PHE A 28 -8.95 5.65 0.26
C PHE A 28 -9.42 6.33 1.56
N ARG A 29 -8.73 6.05 2.67
CA ARG A 29 -9.08 6.65 3.96
C ARG A 29 -8.97 8.17 3.93
N ARG A 30 -7.88 8.71 3.38
CA ARG A 30 -7.69 10.17 3.29
C ARG A 30 -8.73 10.84 2.43
N ALA A 31 -9.10 10.24 1.30
CA ALA A 31 -10.12 10.77 0.43
C ALA A 31 -11.49 10.83 1.10
N ASN A 32 -11.76 9.95 2.04
CA ASN A 32 -13.04 9.84 2.74
C ASN A 32 -12.97 10.29 4.20
N ASP A 33 -11.88 10.91 4.62
CA ASP A 33 -11.65 11.38 5.99
C ASP A 33 -11.90 10.30 7.04
N LEU A 34 -11.35 9.11 6.79
CA LEU A 34 -11.49 7.95 7.66
C LEU A 34 -10.16 7.60 8.36
N THR A 35 -10.27 7.23 9.63
CA THR A 35 -9.19 6.55 10.36
C THR A 35 -9.22 5.05 10.02
N PRO A 36 -8.13 4.28 10.33
CA PRO A 36 -8.18 2.82 10.21
C PRO A 36 -9.33 2.20 10.99
N THR A 37 -9.60 2.71 12.19
CA THR A 37 -10.73 2.27 13.03
C THR A 37 -12.05 2.58 12.35
N GLY A 38 -12.20 3.76 11.76
CA GLY A 38 -13.41 4.16 11.02
C GLY A 38 -13.67 3.25 9.82
N LEU A 39 -12.65 2.95 9.05
CA LEU A 39 -12.78 2.01 7.93
C LEU A 39 -13.07 0.59 8.42
N GLY A 40 -12.45 0.17 9.53
CA GLY A 40 -12.74 -1.11 10.16
C GLY A 40 -14.21 -1.25 10.56
N LYS A 41 -14.82 -0.19 11.09
CA LYS A 41 -16.24 -0.16 11.40
C LYS A 41 -17.12 -0.19 10.15
N ALA A 42 -16.79 0.63 9.15
CA ALA A 42 -17.55 0.71 7.90
C ALA A 42 -17.60 -0.63 7.15
N THR A 43 -16.52 -1.39 7.20
CA THR A 43 -16.41 -2.70 6.53
C THR A 43 -16.84 -3.87 7.38
N GLY A 44 -17.00 -3.68 8.69
CA GLY A 44 -17.18 -4.78 9.65
C GLY A 44 -15.93 -5.59 9.92
N LEU A 45 -14.77 -5.14 9.45
CA LEU A 45 -13.50 -5.87 9.57
C LEU A 45 -12.72 -5.53 10.86
N GLY A 46 -13.14 -4.49 11.57
CA GLY A 46 -12.50 -4.11 12.83
C GLY A 46 -11.01 -3.86 12.69
N GLY A 47 -10.20 -4.43 13.57
CA GLY A 47 -8.75 -4.25 13.60
C GLY A 47 -7.98 -4.84 12.43
N ALA A 48 -8.63 -5.61 11.55
CA ALA A 48 -7.96 -6.18 10.38
C ALA A 48 -7.41 -5.09 9.46
N ILE A 49 -8.12 -3.98 9.30
CA ILE A 49 -7.66 -2.86 8.46
C ILE A 49 -6.29 -2.34 8.93
N ALA A 50 -6.15 -2.07 10.22
CA ALA A 50 -4.88 -1.58 10.77
C ALA A 50 -3.75 -2.60 10.60
N ARG A 51 -4.03 -3.89 10.75
CA ARG A 51 -3.05 -4.95 10.53
C ARG A 51 -2.59 -5.01 9.08
N TRP A 52 -3.54 -4.95 8.14
CA TRP A 52 -3.22 -5.01 6.70
C TRP A 52 -2.41 -3.81 6.23
N GLU A 53 -2.66 -2.64 6.78
CA GLU A 53 -1.85 -1.46 6.49
C GLU A 53 -0.38 -1.61 6.94
N LYS A 54 -0.13 -2.49 7.92
CA LYS A 54 1.21 -2.81 8.41
C LYS A 54 1.79 -4.11 7.82
N PHE A 55 1.21 -4.61 6.75
CA PHE A 55 1.60 -5.87 6.10
C PHE A 55 1.51 -7.11 7.01
N ARG A 56 0.66 -7.08 8.01
CA ARG A 56 0.43 -8.22 8.88
C ARG A 56 -0.66 -9.12 8.27
N PHE A 57 -0.21 -10.06 7.43
CA PHE A 57 -1.07 -10.98 6.70
C PHE A 57 -0.99 -12.42 7.22
N ASN A 58 -0.79 -12.59 8.51
CA ASN A 58 -0.83 -13.90 9.15
C ASN A 58 -1.85 -13.88 10.31
N PRO A 59 -3.07 -14.44 10.09
CA PRO A 59 -3.50 -15.12 8.87
C PRO A 59 -3.73 -14.15 7.70
N PRO A 60 -3.63 -14.65 6.45
CA PRO A 60 -3.92 -13.82 5.29
C PRO A 60 -5.41 -13.44 5.24
N PRO A 61 -5.76 -12.30 4.59
CA PRO A 61 -7.15 -11.93 4.40
C PRO A 61 -7.92 -13.06 3.72
N SER A 62 -9.09 -13.41 4.27
CA SER A 62 -9.98 -14.36 3.63
C SER A 62 -10.71 -13.70 2.46
N ARG A 63 -11.21 -14.52 1.53
CA ARG A 63 -12.03 -14.00 0.43
C ARG A 63 -13.25 -13.26 0.95
N GLN A 64 -13.90 -13.78 1.98
CA GLN A 64 -15.05 -13.12 2.60
C GLN A 64 -14.69 -11.74 3.16
N GLN A 65 -13.54 -11.62 3.81
CA GLN A 65 -13.07 -10.33 4.31
C GLN A 65 -12.77 -9.36 3.15
N LEU A 66 -12.14 -9.83 2.08
CA LEU A 66 -11.88 -9.00 0.91
C LEU A 66 -13.17 -8.58 0.19
N GLU A 67 -14.17 -9.44 0.15
CA GLU A 67 -15.50 -9.09 -0.38
C GLU A 67 -16.16 -7.99 0.45
N ALA A 68 -16.06 -8.06 1.77
CA ALA A 68 -16.58 -7.01 2.65
C ALA A 68 -15.88 -5.67 2.42
N LEU A 69 -14.56 -5.68 2.21
CA LEU A 69 -13.80 -4.49 1.86
C LEU A 69 -14.21 -3.97 0.47
N ALA A 70 -14.32 -4.85 -0.51
CA ALA A 70 -14.66 -4.52 -1.90
C ALA A 70 -15.97 -3.73 -2.00
N VAL A 71 -16.97 -4.12 -1.24
CA VAL A 71 -18.27 -3.43 -1.22
C VAL A 71 -18.13 -1.96 -0.79
N VAL A 72 -17.33 -1.71 0.24
CA VAL A 72 -17.16 -0.35 0.78
C VAL A 72 -16.27 0.51 -0.12
N VAL A 73 -15.16 -0.03 -0.60
CA VAL A 73 -14.21 0.75 -1.40
C VAL A 73 -14.60 0.83 -2.88
N GLY A 74 -15.59 0.05 -3.31
CA GLY A 74 -16.07 0.07 -4.69
C GLY A 74 -15.07 -0.50 -5.70
N VAL A 75 -14.24 -1.44 -5.28
CA VAL A 75 -13.22 -2.09 -6.11
C VAL A 75 -13.51 -3.58 -6.17
N ASP A 76 -13.32 -4.19 -7.34
CA ASP A 76 -13.49 -5.63 -7.52
C ASP A 76 -12.57 -6.42 -6.59
N VAL A 77 -13.10 -7.50 -6.00
CA VAL A 77 -12.35 -8.34 -5.06
C VAL A 77 -11.08 -8.91 -5.67
N ASP A 78 -11.11 -9.29 -6.95
CA ASP A 78 -9.92 -9.81 -7.64
C ASP A 78 -8.84 -8.74 -7.78
N ARG A 79 -9.25 -7.50 -7.91
CA ARG A 79 -8.31 -6.36 -7.93
C ARG A 79 -7.65 -6.14 -6.56
N LEU A 80 -8.41 -6.34 -5.48
CA LEU A 80 -7.86 -6.28 -4.11
C LEU A 80 -6.86 -7.42 -3.87
N VAL A 81 -7.14 -8.62 -4.38
CA VAL A 81 -6.21 -9.76 -4.29
C VAL A 81 -4.86 -9.42 -4.92
N GLN A 82 -4.84 -8.67 -6.01
CA GLN A 82 -3.61 -8.25 -6.68
C GLN A 82 -2.74 -7.30 -5.84
N MET A 83 -3.31 -6.68 -4.81
CA MET A 83 -2.59 -5.79 -3.89
C MET A 83 -1.91 -6.54 -2.74
N LEU A 84 -2.08 -7.85 -2.68
CA LEU A 84 -1.53 -8.74 -1.67
C LEU A 84 -0.36 -9.54 -2.24
N PRO A 85 0.52 -10.08 -1.37
CA PRO A 85 1.55 -11.00 -1.85
C PRO A 85 0.90 -12.18 -2.56
N PRO A 86 1.47 -12.65 -3.68
CA PRO A 86 0.98 -13.86 -4.33
C PRO A 86 1.04 -15.07 -3.38
N PRO A 87 0.12 -16.03 -3.49
CA PRO A 87 0.13 -17.23 -2.66
C PRO A 87 1.48 -17.97 -2.74
N GLY A 88 2.00 -18.36 -1.58
CA GLY A 88 3.27 -19.08 -1.48
C GLY A 88 4.52 -18.20 -1.55
N MET A 89 4.39 -16.91 -1.81
CA MET A 89 5.53 -15.99 -1.80
C MET A 89 5.75 -15.39 -0.42
N GLY A 90 6.98 -15.50 0.09
CA GLY A 90 7.37 -14.86 1.33
C GLY A 90 7.44 -13.34 1.20
N MET A 91 7.08 -12.65 2.26
CA MET A 91 7.07 -11.19 2.31
C MET A 91 7.90 -10.68 3.49
N LYS A 92 8.53 -9.52 3.30
CA LYS A 92 9.16 -8.76 4.37
C LYS A 92 8.20 -7.67 4.83
N MET A 93 7.85 -7.65 6.11
CA MET A 93 7.09 -6.54 6.68
C MET A 93 7.96 -5.30 6.87
N GLU A 94 9.24 -5.50 7.12
CA GLU A 94 10.25 -4.46 7.31
C GLU A 94 11.58 -4.88 6.72
N PRO A 95 12.38 -3.91 6.27
CA PRO A 95 12.05 -2.49 6.10
C PRO A 95 11.07 -2.27 4.95
N ILE A 96 10.33 -1.16 4.99
CA ILE A 96 9.55 -0.71 3.84
C ILE A 96 10.53 -0.28 2.75
N ARG A 97 10.32 -0.79 1.54
CA ARG A 97 11.24 -0.55 0.42
C ARG A 97 10.58 0.30 -0.66
N LEU A 98 11.39 1.02 -1.39
CA LEU A 98 10.94 1.97 -2.41
C LEU A 98 11.88 1.94 -3.62
N CYS A 99 11.29 1.86 -4.81
CA CYS A 99 11.96 2.34 -6.02
C CYS A 99 11.49 3.77 -6.30
N ALA A 100 12.30 4.75 -6.00
CA ALA A 100 11.93 6.15 -6.16
C ALA A 100 11.69 6.52 -7.63
N ALA A 101 12.42 5.90 -8.56
CA ALA A 101 12.20 6.08 -9.99
C ALA A 101 10.81 5.60 -10.42
N CYS A 102 10.36 4.43 -9.93
CA CYS A 102 9.00 3.94 -10.18
C CYS A 102 7.94 4.88 -9.59
N TYR A 103 8.17 5.37 -8.38
CA TYR A 103 7.23 6.28 -7.71
C TYR A 103 7.04 7.58 -8.49
N THR A 104 8.10 8.10 -9.11
CA THR A 104 8.02 9.29 -9.94
C THR A 104 7.11 9.08 -11.16
N GLU A 105 7.12 7.87 -11.73
CA GLU A 105 6.26 7.53 -12.87
C GLU A 105 4.82 7.21 -12.44
N SER A 106 4.65 6.52 -11.32
CA SER A 106 3.36 6.11 -10.78
C SER A 106 3.41 6.21 -9.25
N PRO A 107 2.74 7.20 -8.64
CA PRO A 107 2.96 7.57 -7.24
C PRO A 107 2.27 6.60 -6.27
N CYS A 108 2.78 5.39 -6.19
CA CYS A 108 2.31 4.40 -5.24
C CYS A 108 3.44 3.48 -4.76
N HIS A 109 3.26 2.93 -3.57
CA HIS A 109 4.07 1.82 -3.10
C HIS A 109 3.59 0.54 -3.78
N LYS A 110 4.53 -0.26 -4.30
CA LYS A 110 4.21 -1.51 -4.98
C LYS A 110 4.42 -2.70 -4.04
N ILE A 111 3.47 -3.64 -4.07
CA ILE A 111 3.54 -4.84 -3.24
C ILE A 111 4.78 -5.68 -3.55
N GLU A 112 5.22 -5.72 -4.80
CA GLU A 112 6.41 -6.48 -5.19
C GLU A 112 7.68 -6.05 -4.45
N TRP A 113 7.77 -4.81 -4.00
CA TRP A 113 8.94 -4.33 -3.26
C TRP A 113 9.08 -5.00 -1.88
N GLN A 114 8.01 -5.54 -1.35
CA GLN A 114 8.01 -6.21 -0.04
C GLN A 114 8.16 -7.74 -0.15
N LEU A 115 8.25 -8.29 -1.35
CA LEU A 115 8.46 -9.73 -1.52
C LEU A 115 9.92 -10.10 -1.23
N LYS A 116 10.13 -11.24 -0.56
CA LYS A 116 11.49 -11.72 -0.24
C LYS A 116 12.32 -12.01 -1.50
N VAL A 117 11.65 -12.41 -2.59
CA VAL A 117 12.32 -12.73 -3.85
C VAL A 117 12.77 -11.47 -4.62
N THR A 118 12.24 -10.30 -4.28
CA THR A 118 12.56 -9.06 -4.97
C THR A 118 13.90 -8.52 -4.47
N LEU A 119 14.89 -8.50 -5.36
CA LEU A 119 16.24 -8.03 -5.04
C LEU A 119 16.45 -6.57 -5.43
N GLY A 120 15.68 -6.07 -6.39
CA GLY A 120 15.76 -4.71 -6.89
C GLY A 120 14.62 -4.41 -7.85
N CYS A 121 14.65 -3.24 -8.47
CA CYS A 121 13.68 -2.86 -9.50
C CYS A 121 14.14 -3.38 -10.87
N ASP A 122 13.41 -4.33 -11.43
CA ASP A 122 13.74 -4.88 -12.76
C ASP A 122 13.54 -3.87 -13.88
N ARG A 123 12.59 -2.96 -13.72
CA ARG A 123 12.28 -1.94 -14.72
C ARG A 123 13.40 -0.91 -14.87
N HIS A 124 13.91 -0.41 -13.76
CA HIS A 124 14.93 0.64 -13.75
C HIS A 124 16.35 0.12 -13.51
N LYS A 125 16.49 -1.16 -13.20
CA LYS A 125 17.79 -1.79 -12.86
C LYS A 125 18.47 -1.11 -11.69
N LEU A 126 17.67 -0.75 -10.68
CA LEU A 126 18.12 -0.06 -9.48
C LEU A 126 17.84 -0.88 -8.23
N SER A 127 18.72 -0.76 -7.24
CA SER A 127 18.48 -1.30 -5.90
C SER A 127 17.32 -0.56 -5.24
N LEU A 128 16.49 -1.29 -4.48
CA LEU A 128 15.43 -0.65 -3.71
C LEU A 128 16.01 0.11 -2.52
N LEU A 129 15.47 1.29 -2.25
CA LEU A 129 15.78 2.04 -1.04
C LEU A 129 15.01 1.45 0.14
N SER A 130 15.66 1.34 1.29
CA SER A 130 15.03 0.94 2.56
C SER A 130 15.06 2.08 3.60
N GLU A 131 15.72 3.17 3.25
CA GLU A 131 15.79 4.38 4.06
C GLU A 131 16.05 5.59 3.17
N CYS A 132 15.77 6.76 3.69
CA CYS A 132 16.07 8.01 2.97
C CYS A 132 17.60 8.12 2.74
N PRO A 133 18.06 8.28 1.51
CA PRO A 133 19.49 8.38 1.23
C PRO A 133 20.12 9.67 1.73
N ASN A 134 19.31 10.66 2.11
CA ASN A 134 19.82 11.93 2.64
C ASN A 134 19.97 11.92 4.16
N CYS A 135 18.93 11.50 4.90
CA CYS A 135 18.95 11.59 6.37
C CYS A 135 18.98 10.24 7.08
N GLY A 136 18.85 9.13 6.35
CA GLY A 136 18.86 7.78 6.91
C GLY A 136 17.56 7.36 7.62
N ALA A 137 16.52 8.20 7.58
CA ALA A 137 15.23 7.84 8.18
C ALA A 137 14.59 6.68 7.41
N ARG A 138 14.09 5.67 8.13
CA ARG A 138 13.35 4.57 7.51
C ARG A 138 12.00 5.06 7.00
N PHE A 139 11.55 4.46 5.90
CA PHE A 139 10.23 4.76 5.36
C PHE A 139 9.15 4.24 6.30
N LYS A 140 8.10 5.03 6.48
CA LYS A 140 6.90 4.62 7.21
C LYS A 140 6.07 3.64 6.37
N VAL A 141 5.10 2.97 7.01
CA VAL A 141 4.16 2.13 6.25
C VAL A 141 3.47 2.95 5.15
N PRO A 142 3.26 2.36 3.97
CA PRO A 142 2.74 3.10 2.82
C PRO A 142 1.38 3.75 3.05
N ALA A 143 0.57 3.20 3.94
CA ALA A 143 -0.74 3.77 4.28
C ALA A 143 -0.65 5.21 4.80
N VAL A 144 0.49 5.61 5.37
CA VAL A 144 0.68 6.98 5.88
C VAL A 144 1.53 7.86 4.96
N TRP A 145 1.82 7.41 3.74
CA TRP A 145 2.49 8.24 2.75
C TRP A 145 1.52 9.28 2.22
N LEU A 146 1.66 10.52 2.68
CA LEU A 146 0.83 11.64 2.21
C LEU A 146 1.33 12.18 0.88
N ASP A 147 2.65 12.27 0.75
CA ASP A 147 3.34 12.93 -0.34
C ASP A 147 4.58 12.12 -0.74
N GLY A 148 5.16 12.49 -1.85
CA GLY A 148 6.35 11.84 -2.38
C GLY A 148 7.65 12.41 -1.83
N TRP A 149 7.80 12.51 -0.52
CA TRP A 149 9.04 12.97 0.12
C TRP A 149 9.28 12.32 1.49
N CYS A 150 10.52 12.42 1.95
CA CYS A 150 10.89 11.99 3.29
C CYS A 150 10.19 12.86 4.33
N GLN A 151 9.53 12.24 5.28
CA GLN A 151 8.78 12.96 6.32
C GLN A 151 9.69 13.62 7.37
N ARG A 152 10.99 13.30 7.37
CA ARG A 152 11.96 13.86 8.31
C ARG A 152 12.74 15.02 7.71
N CYS A 153 13.30 14.88 6.51
CA CYS A 153 14.15 15.90 5.88
C CYS A 153 13.54 16.53 4.63
N PHE A 154 12.36 16.08 4.20
CA PHE A 154 11.61 16.57 3.05
C PHE A 154 12.29 16.39 1.69
N THR A 155 13.35 15.57 1.61
CA THR A 155 13.92 15.16 0.32
C THR A 155 12.85 14.45 -0.49
N THR A 156 12.63 14.89 -1.73
CA THR A 156 11.61 14.31 -2.60
C THR A 156 12.04 12.92 -3.06
N PHE A 157 11.07 12.05 -3.35
CA PHE A 157 11.36 10.74 -3.94
C PHE A 157 11.99 10.90 -5.33
N ALA A 158 11.65 11.93 -6.08
CA ALA A 158 12.31 12.24 -7.34
C ALA A 158 13.82 12.46 -7.16
N ASP A 159 14.22 13.23 -6.15
CA ASP A 159 15.63 13.45 -5.83
C ASP A 159 16.29 12.17 -5.30
N MET A 160 15.57 11.34 -4.56
CA MET A 160 16.09 10.04 -4.11
C MET A 160 16.39 9.09 -5.27
N ALA A 161 15.63 9.17 -6.36
CA ALA A 161 15.85 8.34 -7.53
C ALA A 161 17.26 8.52 -8.10
N GLU A 162 17.79 9.72 -8.07
CA GLU A 162 19.14 10.04 -8.53
C GLU A 162 20.24 9.40 -7.66
N ARG A 163 19.87 9.01 -6.43
CA ARG A 163 20.79 8.39 -5.46
C ARG A 163 20.62 6.87 -5.35
N GLN A 164 19.68 6.28 -6.07
CA GLN A 164 19.55 4.83 -6.13
C GLN A 164 20.76 4.24 -6.86
N LYS A 165 21.24 3.14 -6.32
CA LYS A 165 22.39 2.43 -6.89
C LYS A 165 21.92 1.43 -7.94
N GLU A 166 22.70 1.26 -9.00
CA GLU A 166 22.48 0.20 -9.97
C GLU A 166 22.65 -1.18 -9.31
N ILE A 167 21.91 -2.17 -9.83
CA ILE A 167 22.06 -3.56 -9.41
C ILE A 167 23.21 -4.20 -10.17
#